data_9931b5f939256d8b0e64188aff30ecff
#
_entry.id   9931b5f939256d8b0e64188aff30ecff
#
_cell.length_a   1.000
_cell.length_b   1.000
_cell.length_c   1.000
_cell.angle_alpha   90.00
_cell.angle_beta   90.00
_cell.angle_gamma   90.00
#
_symmetry.space_group_name_H-M   'P 1'
#
loop_
_entity.id
_entity.type
_entity.pdbx_description
1 polymer ?
#
loop_
_entity_poly.entity_id
_entity_poly.type
_entity_poly.pdbx_seq_one_letter_code
_entity_poly.pdbx_strand_id
1 'polypeptide(L)'
;PDTVMIQSGTVLKSQDILLIELENKAYLQSISDQSLVGMFSISLAMLVGRVGMLLVVSLAMWVYIIGFARRIAVNPMRGLALTVLVLGCQAMAIMGVINVPNYLYATAVFPTLMATMILAISYDQRFALAMGASHTLIVMLSLNLSTEFAVVTLCGVGAVAGFLDDVRTRSRLAIIGFWSGVCMAAACVFAKLGS
;
A
#
# COMPACT_ATOMS: atom_id res chain seq x y z
N PRO A 1 6.86 -2.00 -39.14
CA PRO A 1 6.06 -2.54 -40.21
C PRO A 1 5.32 -3.76 -39.72
N ASP A 2 4.03 -3.54 -39.43
CA ASP A 2 3.12 -4.54 -38.83
C ASP A 2 2.71 -5.54 -39.94
N THR A 3 3.44 -6.61 -40.06
CA THR A 3 3.02 -7.75 -40.91
C THR A 3 2.15 -8.66 -40.07
N VAL A 4 0.87 -8.75 -40.42
CA VAL A 4 -0.07 -9.71 -39.79
C VAL A 4 0.38 -11.11 -40.19
N MET A 5 0.93 -11.88 -39.28
CA MET A 5 1.41 -13.24 -39.52
C MET A 5 0.28 -14.24 -39.69
N ILE A 6 -0.83 -14.11 -38.97
CA ILE A 6 -1.97 -15.03 -39.04
C ILE A 6 -3.26 -14.22 -39.00
N GLN A 7 -4.16 -14.41 -39.98
CA GLN A 7 -5.48 -13.77 -39.98
C GLN A 7 -6.40 -14.41 -38.92
N SER A 8 -7.11 -13.55 -38.22
CA SER A 8 -8.10 -13.99 -37.22
C SER A 8 -9.18 -14.88 -37.87
N GLY A 9 -9.38 -16.08 -37.33
CA GLY A 9 -10.36 -17.05 -37.82
C GLY A 9 -9.80 -18.18 -38.71
N THR A 10 -8.48 -18.21 -39.01
CA THR A 10 -7.86 -19.31 -39.72
C THR A 10 -7.52 -20.49 -38.79
N VAL A 11 -7.74 -21.72 -39.27
CA VAL A 11 -7.34 -22.93 -38.52
C VAL A 11 -5.81 -23.07 -38.59
N LEU A 12 -5.17 -23.06 -37.41
CA LEU A 12 -3.73 -23.17 -37.27
C LEU A 12 -3.24 -24.51 -37.81
N LYS A 13 -2.31 -24.47 -38.78
CA LYS A 13 -1.61 -25.62 -39.26
C LYS A 13 -0.32 -25.85 -38.46
N SER A 14 0.22 -27.07 -38.46
CA SER A 14 1.46 -27.41 -37.73
C SER A 14 2.65 -26.50 -38.08
N GLN A 15 2.67 -25.95 -39.29
CA GLN A 15 3.69 -25.00 -39.76
C GLN A 15 3.53 -23.62 -39.10
N ASP A 16 2.29 -23.16 -38.85
CA ASP A 16 1.99 -21.88 -38.22
C ASP A 16 2.39 -21.90 -36.74
N ILE A 17 2.22 -23.07 -36.09
CA ILE A 17 2.63 -23.26 -34.68
C ILE A 17 4.16 -23.16 -34.58
N LEU A 18 4.89 -23.78 -35.49
CA LEU A 18 6.34 -23.76 -35.52
C LEU A 18 6.88 -22.35 -35.80
N LEU A 19 6.18 -21.58 -36.64
CA LEU A 19 6.53 -20.20 -36.93
C LEU A 19 6.32 -19.29 -35.68
N ILE A 20 5.21 -19.45 -34.95
CA ILE A 20 4.93 -18.73 -33.71
C ILE A 20 5.99 -19.07 -32.66
N GLU A 21 6.39 -20.32 -32.57
CA GLU A 21 7.39 -20.78 -31.59
C GLU A 21 8.78 -20.22 -31.90
N LEU A 22 9.17 -20.16 -33.19
CA LEU A 22 10.42 -19.54 -33.64
C LEU A 22 10.42 -18.02 -33.39
N GLU A 23 9.31 -17.33 -33.64
CA GLU A 23 9.19 -15.93 -33.39
C GLU A 23 9.24 -15.63 -31.90
N ASN A 24 8.52 -16.38 -31.09
CA ASN A 24 8.55 -16.22 -29.61
C ASN A 24 9.96 -16.44 -29.06
N LYS A 25 10.69 -17.43 -29.63
CA LYS A 25 12.08 -17.70 -29.28
C LYS A 25 13.01 -16.55 -29.69
N ALA A 26 12.84 -16.03 -30.91
CA ALA A 26 13.60 -14.89 -31.42
C ALA A 26 13.28 -13.60 -30.60
N TYR A 27 12.02 -13.40 -30.24
CA TYR A 27 11.57 -12.29 -29.37
C TYR A 27 12.17 -12.41 -27.99
N LEU A 28 12.13 -13.58 -27.36
CA LEU A 28 12.75 -13.84 -26.06
C LEU A 28 14.29 -13.68 -26.12
N GLN A 29 14.95 -14.07 -27.20
CA GLN A 29 16.38 -13.82 -27.38
C GLN A 29 16.68 -12.32 -27.57
N SER A 30 15.91 -11.60 -28.36
CA SER A 30 16.10 -10.15 -28.53
C SER A 30 15.89 -9.38 -27.23
N ILE A 31 14.96 -9.85 -26.37
CA ILE A 31 14.78 -9.30 -25.03
C ILE A 31 15.99 -9.64 -24.13
N SER A 32 16.55 -10.86 -24.23
CA SER A 32 17.67 -11.26 -23.36
C SER A 32 18.97 -10.52 -23.68
N ASP A 33 19.25 -10.25 -24.95
CA ASP A 33 20.49 -9.59 -25.36
C ASP A 33 20.46 -8.06 -25.17
N GLN A 34 19.29 -7.43 -25.30
CA GLN A 34 19.16 -5.97 -25.17
C GLN A 34 18.76 -5.50 -23.76
N SER A 35 18.30 -6.40 -22.90
CA SER A 35 17.55 -6.02 -21.70
C SER A 35 18.17 -6.37 -20.36
N LEU A 36 19.17 -7.24 -20.27
CA LEU A 36 19.75 -7.53 -18.94
C LEU A 36 20.37 -6.29 -18.31
N VAL A 37 21.10 -5.49 -19.05
CA VAL A 37 21.69 -4.24 -18.54
C VAL A 37 20.61 -3.15 -18.39
N GLY A 38 19.71 -3.02 -19.36
CA GLY A 38 18.61 -2.05 -19.32
C GLY A 38 17.54 -2.39 -18.28
N MET A 39 17.11 -3.64 -18.17
CA MET A 39 16.18 -4.10 -17.13
C MET A 39 16.79 -3.99 -15.73
N PHE A 40 18.07 -4.32 -15.56
CA PHE A 40 18.75 -4.19 -14.28
C PHE A 40 18.83 -2.72 -13.85
N SER A 41 19.17 -1.80 -14.76
CA SER A 41 19.25 -0.37 -14.46
C SER A 41 17.87 0.25 -14.17
N ILE A 42 16.82 -0.10 -14.92
CA ILE A 42 15.45 0.39 -14.69
C ILE A 42 14.88 -0.19 -13.39
N SER A 43 15.06 -1.48 -13.13
CA SER A 43 14.60 -2.10 -11.90
C SER A 43 15.35 -1.56 -10.67
N LEU A 44 16.63 -1.31 -10.79
CA LEU A 44 17.45 -0.73 -9.72
C LEU A 44 17.09 0.74 -9.46
N ALA A 45 16.84 1.53 -10.50
CA ALA A 45 16.38 2.91 -10.36
C ALA A 45 14.99 2.98 -9.69
N MET A 46 14.06 2.10 -10.07
CA MET A 46 12.75 2.01 -9.43
C MET A 46 12.86 1.58 -7.96
N LEU A 47 13.72 0.62 -7.65
CA LEU A 47 13.96 0.15 -6.29
C LEU A 47 14.58 1.26 -5.43
N VAL A 48 15.60 1.95 -5.95
CA VAL A 48 16.23 3.10 -5.26
C VAL A 48 15.21 4.22 -5.05
N GLY A 49 14.37 4.52 -6.05
CA GLY A 49 13.31 5.51 -5.92
C GLY A 49 12.31 5.15 -4.82
N ARG A 50 11.85 3.90 -4.75
CA ARG A 50 10.93 3.43 -3.71
C ARG A 50 11.56 3.47 -2.31
N VAL A 51 12.78 2.96 -2.18
CA VAL A 51 13.53 3.01 -0.92
C VAL A 51 13.76 4.45 -0.49
N GLY A 52 14.11 5.34 -1.43
CA GLY A 52 14.26 6.77 -1.17
C GLY A 52 12.97 7.41 -0.64
N MET A 53 11.81 7.13 -1.26
CA MET A 53 10.51 7.63 -0.78
C MET A 53 10.16 7.08 0.61
N LEU A 54 10.39 5.79 0.87
CA LEU A 54 10.18 5.19 2.19
C LEU A 54 11.06 5.84 3.26
N LEU A 55 12.32 6.13 2.93
CA LEU A 55 13.24 6.85 3.83
C LEU A 55 12.74 8.26 4.11
N VAL A 56 12.28 9.01 3.11
CA VAL A 56 11.73 10.36 3.30
C VAL A 56 10.51 10.34 4.21
N VAL A 57 9.55 9.42 4.01
CA VAL A 57 8.37 9.28 4.85
C VAL A 57 8.78 8.90 6.29
N SER A 58 9.71 7.97 6.45
CA SER A 58 10.19 7.54 7.77
C SER A 58 10.93 8.67 8.50
N LEU A 59 11.71 9.46 7.77
CA LEU A 59 12.43 10.62 8.33
C LEU A 59 11.46 11.74 8.72
N ALA A 60 10.46 12.03 7.91
CA ALA A 60 9.42 12.99 8.23
C ALA A 60 8.65 12.59 9.50
N MET A 61 8.34 11.28 9.61
CA MET A 61 7.70 10.71 10.78
C MET A 61 8.58 10.82 12.04
N TRP A 62 9.88 10.56 11.91
CA TRP A 62 10.84 10.70 13.01
C TRP A 62 10.97 12.15 13.49
N VAL A 63 11.05 13.11 12.57
CA VAL A 63 11.06 14.55 12.88
C VAL A 63 9.76 14.97 13.58
N TYR A 64 8.61 14.46 13.11
CA TYR A 64 7.32 14.70 13.74
C TYR A 64 7.28 14.18 15.19
N ILE A 65 7.76 12.97 15.44
CA ILE A 65 7.82 12.38 16.79
C ILE A 65 8.68 13.23 17.73
N ILE A 66 9.85 13.67 17.29
CA ILE A 66 10.73 14.51 18.10
C ILE A 66 10.10 15.89 18.40
N GLY A 67 9.47 16.49 17.38
CA GLY A 67 8.88 17.83 17.52
C GLY A 67 7.60 17.86 18.34
N PHE A 68 6.69 16.92 18.11
CA PHE A 68 5.33 16.97 18.64
C PHE A 68 5.04 15.92 19.72
N ALA A 69 5.73 14.77 19.71
CA ALA A 69 5.50 13.67 20.64
C ALA A 69 6.66 13.45 21.59
N ARG A 70 7.17 14.51 22.21
CA ARG A 70 8.35 14.50 23.08
C ARG A 70 8.29 13.44 24.19
N ARG A 71 7.08 13.12 24.67
CA ARG A 71 6.85 12.05 25.67
C ARG A 71 7.24 10.67 25.15
N ILE A 72 7.19 10.44 23.83
CA ILE A 72 7.60 9.18 23.19
C ILE A 72 9.10 9.21 22.95
N ALA A 73 9.62 10.33 22.47
CA ALA A 73 11.05 10.48 22.17
C ALA A 73 11.96 10.30 23.39
N VAL A 74 11.49 10.72 24.58
CA VAL A 74 12.27 10.62 25.83
C VAL A 74 12.18 9.21 26.46
N ASN A 75 11.16 8.43 26.14
CA ASN A 75 10.96 7.09 26.73
C ASN A 75 11.22 5.98 25.70
N PRO A 76 12.37 5.29 25.78
CA PRO A 76 12.77 4.28 24.78
C PRO A 76 11.78 3.11 24.69
N MET A 77 11.13 2.72 25.79
CA MET A 77 10.13 1.65 25.79
C MET A 77 8.88 2.02 24.98
N ARG A 78 8.44 3.26 25.03
CA ARG A 78 7.30 3.74 24.21
C ARG A 78 7.67 3.83 22.74
N GLY A 79 8.88 4.28 22.43
CA GLY A 79 9.42 4.28 21.07
C GLY A 79 9.49 2.88 20.49
N LEU A 80 10.00 1.91 21.27
CA LEU A 80 10.08 0.52 20.88
C LEU A 80 8.69 -0.08 20.64
N ALA A 81 7.73 0.13 21.56
CA ALA A 81 6.36 -0.33 21.40
C ALA A 81 5.70 0.23 20.12
N LEU A 82 5.92 1.51 19.81
CA LEU A 82 5.45 2.15 18.60
C LEU A 82 6.06 1.50 17.34
N THR A 83 7.37 1.29 17.35
CA THR A 83 8.08 0.65 16.24
C THR A 83 7.58 -0.77 16.00
N VAL A 84 7.41 -1.56 17.05
CA VAL A 84 6.87 -2.93 16.97
C VAL A 84 5.43 -2.92 16.43
N LEU A 85 4.59 -1.97 16.86
CA LEU A 85 3.23 -1.82 16.35
C LEU A 85 3.22 -1.54 14.85
N VAL A 86 3.99 -0.54 14.40
CA VAL A 86 4.04 -0.13 12.98
C VAL A 86 4.60 -1.25 12.11
N LEU A 87 5.71 -1.86 12.51
CA LEU A 87 6.33 -2.98 11.78
C LEU A 87 5.42 -4.23 11.79
N GLY A 88 4.75 -4.51 12.90
CA GLY A 88 3.80 -5.62 13.00
C GLY A 88 2.61 -5.44 12.07
N CYS A 89 2.02 -4.24 12.04
CA CYS A 89 0.93 -3.91 11.13
C CYS A 89 1.39 -3.93 9.66
N GLN A 90 2.61 -3.47 9.36
CA GLN A 90 3.19 -3.56 8.03
C GLN A 90 3.40 -5.02 7.60
N ALA A 91 3.92 -5.86 8.48
CA ALA A 91 4.08 -7.29 8.21
C ALA A 91 2.72 -7.98 7.98
N MET A 92 1.69 -7.64 8.77
CA MET A 92 0.33 -8.14 8.57
C MET A 92 -0.25 -7.73 7.22
N ALA A 93 -0.04 -6.48 6.78
CA ALA A 93 -0.49 -6.00 5.48
C ALA A 93 0.18 -6.78 4.33
N ILE A 94 1.50 -6.96 4.38
CA ILE A 94 2.26 -7.71 3.38
C ILE A 94 1.82 -9.18 3.34
N MET A 95 1.75 -9.85 4.50
CA MET A 95 1.30 -11.23 4.60
C MET A 95 -0.14 -11.41 4.11
N GLY A 96 -1.03 -10.48 4.42
CA GLY A 96 -2.41 -10.50 3.96
C GLY A 96 -2.52 -10.43 2.44
N VAL A 97 -1.78 -9.53 1.82
CA VAL A 97 -1.75 -9.38 0.35
C VAL A 97 -1.17 -10.61 -0.35
N ILE A 98 -0.11 -11.20 0.20
CA ILE A 98 0.51 -12.40 -0.39
C ILE A 98 -0.41 -13.63 -0.29
N ASN A 99 -1.06 -13.85 0.87
CA ASN A 99 -1.86 -15.04 1.10
C ASN A 99 -3.28 -14.94 0.49
N VAL A 100 -3.86 -13.73 0.41
CA VAL A 100 -5.25 -13.53 -0.03
C VAL A 100 -5.34 -12.37 -1.03
N PRO A 101 -4.77 -12.52 -2.24
CA PRO A 101 -4.70 -11.44 -3.24
C PRO A 101 -6.08 -10.94 -3.69
N ASN A 102 -7.13 -11.77 -3.62
CA ASN A 102 -8.49 -11.39 -3.97
C ASN A 102 -9.09 -10.31 -3.05
N TYR A 103 -8.58 -10.17 -1.82
CA TYR A 103 -9.03 -9.19 -0.82
C TYR A 103 -7.94 -8.16 -0.50
N LEU A 104 -7.13 -7.81 -1.49
CA LEU A 104 -5.98 -6.91 -1.38
C LEU A 104 -6.30 -5.63 -0.61
N TYR A 105 -7.40 -4.96 -0.94
CA TYR A 105 -7.80 -3.73 -0.25
C TYR A 105 -8.13 -3.97 1.23
N ALA A 106 -8.90 -5.00 1.54
CA ALA A 106 -9.28 -5.30 2.92
C ALA A 106 -8.06 -5.68 3.77
N THR A 107 -7.18 -6.54 3.25
CA THR A 107 -5.99 -7.01 3.96
C THR A 107 -4.93 -5.93 4.17
N ALA A 108 -4.81 -4.97 3.25
CA ALA A 108 -3.86 -3.86 3.37
C ALA A 108 -4.40 -2.72 4.25
N VAL A 109 -5.71 -2.43 4.20
CA VAL A 109 -6.35 -1.35 4.96
C VAL A 109 -6.51 -1.70 6.44
N PHE A 110 -6.94 -2.93 6.73
CA PHE A 110 -7.27 -3.35 8.10
C PHE A 110 -6.13 -3.11 9.11
N PRO A 111 -4.87 -3.50 8.86
CA PRO A 111 -3.77 -3.25 9.80
C PRO A 111 -3.51 -1.76 10.03
N THR A 112 -3.69 -0.93 8.98
CA THR A 112 -3.51 0.53 9.08
C THR A 112 -4.56 1.17 9.99
N LEU A 113 -5.83 0.81 9.82
CA LEU A 113 -6.90 1.30 10.68
C LEU A 113 -6.75 0.79 12.12
N MET A 114 -6.36 -0.46 12.30
CA MET A 114 -6.09 -1.04 13.62
C MET A 114 -4.96 -0.29 14.33
N ALA A 115 -3.84 -0.02 13.64
CA ALA A 115 -2.75 0.77 14.19
C ALA A 115 -3.21 2.18 14.59
N THR A 116 -3.95 2.86 13.70
CA THR A 116 -4.49 4.21 13.97
C THR A 116 -5.40 4.22 15.18
N MET A 117 -6.27 3.23 15.32
CA MET A 117 -7.20 3.11 16.45
C MET A 117 -6.45 2.89 17.76
N ILE A 118 -5.45 2.00 17.79
CA ILE A 118 -4.61 1.76 18.98
C ILE A 118 -3.87 3.03 19.36
N LEU A 119 -3.33 3.76 18.40
CA LEU A 119 -2.60 5.01 18.65
C LEU A 119 -3.52 6.13 19.15
N ALA A 120 -4.73 6.25 18.60
CA ALA A 120 -5.70 7.25 19.05
C ALA A 120 -6.16 7.03 20.50
N ILE A 121 -6.30 5.75 20.90
CA ILE A 121 -6.65 5.40 22.30
C ILE A 121 -5.47 5.60 23.24
N SER A 122 -4.25 5.29 22.77
CA SER A 122 -3.05 5.24 23.64
C SER A 122 -2.36 6.60 23.80
N TYR A 123 -2.50 7.49 22.82
CA TYR A 123 -1.76 8.76 22.78
C TYR A 123 -2.70 9.95 22.58
N ASP A 124 -2.89 10.36 21.33
CA ASP A 124 -3.71 11.52 20.96
C ASP A 124 -4.20 11.35 19.51
N GLN A 125 -5.36 11.93 19.20
CA GLN A 125 -5.95 11.88 17.86
C GLN A 125 -5.04 12.44 16.77
N ARG A 126 -4.41 13.60 17.04
CA ARG A 126 -3.49 14.25 16.10
C ARG A 126 -2.30 13.36 15.78
N PHE A 127 -1.76 12.72 16.82
CA PHE A 127 -0.66 11.78 16.67
C PHE A 127 -1.09 10.55 15.89
N ALA A 128 -2.24 9.97 16.20
CA ALA A 128 -2.79 8.82 15.50
C ALA A 128 -3.05 9.10 14.01
N LEU A 129 -3.58 10.30 13.71
CA LEU A 129 -3.83 10.72 12.33
C LEU A 129 -2.53 10.84 11.54
N ALA A 130 -1.51 11.49 12.09
CA ALA A 130 -0.20 11.63 11.44
C ALA A 130 0.47 10.28 11.21
N MET A 131 0.43 9.40 12.20
CA MET A 131 1.00 8.05 12.14
C MET A 131 0.23 7.16 11.17
N GLY A 132 -1.10 7.19 11.19
CA GLY A 132 -1.96 6.44 10.27
C GLY A 132 -1.78 6.89 8.83
N ALA A 133 -1.67 8.20 8.58
CA ALA A 133 -1.38 8.74 7.26
C ALA A 133 0.01 8.31 6.76
N SER A 134 1.03 8.41 7.61
CA SER A 134 2.39 7.95 7.26
C SER A 134 2.42 6.45 6.99
N HIS A 135 1.74 5.63 7.80
CA HIS A 135 1.65 4.18 7.57
C HIS A 135 0.91 3.85 6.27
N THR A 136 -0.15 4.59 5.93
CA THR A 136 -0.85 4.45 4.64
C THR A 136 0.11 4.65 3.46
N LEU A 137 0.95 5.69 3.52
CA LEU A 137 1.97 5.94 2.49
C LEU A 137 3.01 4.82 2.42
N ILE A 138 3.46 4.32 3.57
CA ILE A 138 4.41 3.21 3.62
C ILE A 138 3.81 1.94 3.00
N VAL A 139 2.56 1.59 3.33
CA VAL A 139 1.85 0.44 2.74
C VAL A 139 1.68 0.62 1.23
N MET A 140 1.22 1.80 0.79
CA MET A 140 1.03 2.12 -0.62
C MET A 140 2.34 1.94 -1.41
N LEU A 141 3.44 2.51 -0.92
CA LEU A 141 4.74 2.46 -1.58
C LEU A 141 5.34 1.05 -1.57
N SER A 142 5.23 0.33 -0.45
CA SER A 142 5.81 -1.02 -0.32
C SER A 142 5.10 -2.06 -1.17
N LEU A 143 3.77 -1.96 -1.29
CA LEU A 143 2.93 -2.89 -2.05
C LEU A 143 2.63 -2.40 -3.47
N ASN A 144 3.15 -1.22 -3.86
CA ASN A 144 2.90 -0.59 -5.17
C ASN A 144 1.41 -0.44 -5.50
N LEU A 145 0.63 0.01 -4.51
CA LEU A 145 -0.80 0.20 -4.66
C LEU A 145 -1.13 1.54 -5.36
N SER A 146 -2.34 1.63 -5.91
CA SER A 146 -2.80 2.85 -6.58
C SER A 146 -3.00 4.03 -5.62
N THR A 147 -3.01 5.25 -6.16
CA THR A 147 -3.35 6.47 -5.40
C THR A 147 -4.76 6.41 -4.83
N GLU A 148 -5.68 5.73 -5.49
CA GLU A 148 -7.05 5.49 -5.00
C GLU A 148 -7.05 4.76 -3.65
N PHE A 149 -6.18 3.76 -3.51
CA PHE A 149 -5.99 3.07 -2.24
C PHE A 149 -5.60 4.03 -1.11
N ALA A 150 -4.66 4.94 -1.39
CA ALA A 150 -4.22 5.92 -0.39
C ALA A 150 -5.38 6.86 0.02
N VAL A 151 -6.15 7.37 -0.94
CA VAL A 151 -7.29 8.24 -0.66
C VAL A 151 -8.34 7.53 0.20
N VAL A 152 -8.73 6.30 -0.18
CA VAL A 152 -9.71 5.50 0.57
C VAL A 152 -9.22 5.22 1.99
N THR A 153 -7.97 4.82 2.13
CA THR A 153 -7.38 4.51 3.44
C THR A 153 -7.24 5.75 4.31
N LEU A 154 -6.84 6.90 3.74
CA LEU A 154 -6.76 8.18 4.45
C LEU A 154 -8.13 8.66 4.92
N CYS A 155 -9.20 8.47 4.14
CA CYS A 155 -10.57 8.73 4.59
C CYS A 155 -10.92 7.86 5.81
N GLY A 156 -10.56 6.58 5.79
CA GLY A 156 -10.73 5.68 6.93
C GLY A 156 -9.95 6.11 8.16
N VAL A 157 -8.66 6.46 8.00
CA VAL A 157 -7.78 6.96 9.06
C VAL A 157 -8.33 8.26 9.67
N GLY A 158 -8.78 9.20 8.81
CA GLY A 158 -9.39 10.46 9.24
C GLY A 158 -10.69 10.24 10.03
N ALA A 159 -11.54 9.33 9.55
CA ALA A 159 -12.77 8.96 10.25
C ALA A 159 -12.48 8.32 11.62
N VAL A 160 -11.57 7.33 11.67
CA VAL A 160 -11.15 6.71 12.94
C VAL A 160 -10.60 7.74 13.90
N ALA A 161 -9.66 8.58 13.47
CA ALA A 161 -9.06 9.59 14.32
C ALA A 161 -10.10 10.66 14.76
N GLY A 162 -11.01 11.08 13.87
CA GLY A 162 -11.99 12.12 14.15
C GLY A 162 -13.12 11.69 15.09
N PHE A 163 -13.56 10.43 15.00
CA PHE A 163 -14.65 9.92 15.85
C PHE A 163 -14.17 9.40 17.22
N LEU A 164 -12.87 9.28 17.45
CA LEU A 164 -12.30 8.74 18.69
C LEU A 164 -12.10 9.78 19.81
N ASP A 165 -12.91 10.86 19.87
CA ASP A 165 -12.68 11.98 20.79
C ASP A 165 -12.97 11.65 22.27
N ASP A 166 -13.80 10.67 22.60
CA ASP A 166 -14.09 10.29 24.00
C ASP A 166 -14.53 8.84 24.13
N VAL A 167 -13.57 7.90 23.98
CA VAL A 167 -13.89 6.47 24.05
C VAL A 167 -13.88 5.99 25.49
N ARG A 168 -15.02 6.11 26.18
CA ARG A 168 -15.23 5.51 27.50
C ARG A 168 -15.96 4.17 27.46
N THR A 169 -16.52 3.76 26.32
CA THR A 169 -17.36 2.55 26.24
C THR A 169 -17.02 1.68 25.01
N ARG A 170 -17.08 0.36 25.20
CA ARG A 170 -16.83 -0.62 24.13
C ARG A 170 -17.80 -0.47 22.94
N SER A 171 -19.03 -0.05 23.17
CA SER A 171 -20.03 0.18 22.13
C SER A 171 -19.63 1.31 21.17
N ARG A 172 -18.92 2.32 21.62
CA ARG A 172 -18.42 3.40 20.76
C ARG A 172 -17.38 2.92 19.76
N LEU A 173 -16.53 1.96 20.13
CA LEU A 173 -15.57 1.37 19.21
C LEU A 173 -16.24 0.69 18.01
N ALA A 174 -17.33 -0.04 18.23
CA ALA A 174 -18.11 -0.65 17.15
C ALA A 174 -18.76 0.40 16.24
N ILE A 175 -19.29 1.47 16.81
CA ILE A 175 -19.88 2.60 16.07
C ILE A 175 -18.82 3.30 15.21
N ILE A 176 -17.63 3.53 15.73
CA ILE A 176 -16.52 4.15 15.01
C ILE A 176 -16.08 3.26 13.85
N GLY A 177 -15.94 1.94 14.08
CA GLY A 177 -15.65 0.97 13.02
C GLY A 177 -16.70 0.99 11.91
N PHE A 178 -17.98 1.07 12.26
CA PHE A 178 -19.07 1.17 11.29
C PHE A 178 -18.98 2.46 10.46
N TRP A 179 -18.85 3.63 11.11
CA TRP A 179 -18.76 4.90 10.40
C TRP A 179 -17.50 5.04 9.55
N SER A 180 -16.36 4.54 10.02
CA SER A 180 -15.15 4.50 9.20
C SER A 180 -15.34 3.62 7.95
N GLY A 181 -16.02 2.50 8.09
CA GLY A 181 -16.39 1.64 6.96
C GLY A 181 -17.31 2.35 5.95
N VAL A 182 -18.31 3.10 6.43
CA VAL A 182 -19.20 3.91 5.57
C VAL A 182 -18.42 4.99 4.83
N CYS A 183 -17.55 5.73 5.51
CA CYS A 183 -16.69 6.75 4.89
C CYS A 183 -15.78 6.15 3.80
N MET A 184 -15.20 4.98 4.06
CA MET A 184 -14.37 4.28 3.08
C MET A 184 -15.18 3.78 1.89
N ALA A 185 -16.37 3.23 2.11
CA ALA A 185 -17.26 2.80 1.04
C ALA A 185 -17.66 3.97 0.14
N ALA A 186 -18.00 5.12 0.73
CA ALA A 186 -18.27 6.34 -0.02
C ALA A 186 -17.04 6.79 -0.83
N ALA A 187 -15.85 6.80 -0.22
CA ALA A 187 -14.61 7.14 -0.90
C ALA A 187 -14.31 6.19 -2.07
N CYS A 188 -14.56 4.89 -1.94
CA CYS A 188 -14.41 3.92 -3.03
C CYS A 188 -15.36 4.20 -4.20
N VAL A 189 -16.61 4.59 -3.92
CA VAL A 189 -17.58 4.95 -4.97
C VAL A 189 -17.11 6.18 -5.73
N PHE A 190 -16.68 7.23 -5.02
CA PHE A 190 -16.18 8.45 -5.66
C PHE A 190 -14.88 8.21 -6.44
N ALA A 191 -13.97 7.40 -5.94
CA ALA A 191 -12.74 7.04 -6.64
C ALA A 191 -13.05 6.34 -7.98
N LYS A 192 -14.04 5.42 -8.00
CA LYS A 192 -14.48 4.76 -9.24
C LYS A 192 -15.23 5.65 -10.22
N LEU A 193 -15.88 6.71 -9.75
CA LEU A 193 -16.57 7.66 -10.63
C LEU A 193 -15.61 8.66 -11.28
N GLY A 194 -14.42 8.85 -10.71
CA GLY A 194 -13.39 9.75 -11.19
C GLY A 194 -12.30 9.10 -12.06
N SER A 195 -12.28 7.75 -12.16
CA SER A 195 -11.36 6.97 -13.02
C SER A 195 -12.04 6.58 -14.32
#